data_b81cc4c5cdfc9c475e55e48c8660cb63
#
_entry.id   b81cc4c5cdfc9c475e55e48c8660cb63
#
_cell.length_a   1.000
_cell.length_b   1.000
_cell.length_c   1.000
_cell.angle_alpha   90.00
_cell.angle_beta   90.00
_cell.angle_gamma   90.00
#
_symmetry.space_group_name_H-M   'P 1'
#
loop_
_entity.id
_entity.type
_entity.pdbx_description
1 polymer ?
#
loop_
_entity_poly.entity_id
_entity_poly.type
_entity_poly.pdbx_seq_one_letter_code
_entity_poly.pdbx_strand_id
1 'polypeptide(L)'
;LNPVLSIGYQIQEAIGVHSKLDQDQMLKRTHELLALVGIPTDRATSFPDELSGGQRQRVMIAMAMSCNPTLLIADEPTTALDVTVQAQILRLLDDLKTQLNMTMLFITHDFGVVHDIADEVMVMFKGQVVEQGSVKQVLSNPQHPYTKALLNCVPDAKGKKALKPIDYLKLDKLMAAL
;
A
#
# COMPACT_ATOMS: atom_id res chain seq x y z
N LEU A 1 -2.26 9.94 10.99
CA LEU A 1 -3.27 10.95 11.32
C LEU A 1 -2.95 11.62 12.67
N ASN A 2 -3.19 12.94 12.76
CA ASN A 2 -3.05 13.67 14.00
C ASN A 2 -4.27 13.38 14.91
N PRO A 3 -4.09 12.85 16.14
CA PRO A 3 -5.21 12.43 16.98
C PRO A 3 -6.08 13.58 17.52
N VAL A 4 -5.56 14.81 17.55
CA VAL A 4 -6.28 15.98 18.10
C VAL A 4 -7.00 16.83 17.05
N LEU A 5 -6.99 16.40 15.78
CA LEU A 5 -7.68 17.06 14.68
C LEU A 5 -8.72 16.13 14.06
N SER A 6 -9.89 16.67 13.69
CA SER A 6 -10.90 15.87 12.98
C SER A 6 -10.39 15.42 11.61
N ILE A 7 -10.91 14.30 11.12
CA ILE A 7 -10.46 13.76 9.83
C ILE A 7 -10.80 14.70 8.66
N GLY A 8 -11.95 15.39 8.72
CA GLY A 8 -12.33 16.37 7.71
C GLY A 8 -11.36 17.55 7.67
N TYR A 9 -10.95 18.07 8.84
CA TYR A 9 -9.95 19.13 8.91
C TYR A 9 -8.61 18.71 8.26
N GLN A 10 -8.12 17.49 8.57
CA GLN A 10 -6.85 17.00 8.01
C GLN A 10 -6.92 16.81 6.48
N ILE A 11 -8.07 16.38 5.95
CA ILE A 11 -8.26 16.31 4.49
C ILE A 11 -8.30 17.71 3.88
N GLN A 12 -8.99 18.68 4.52
CA GLN A 12 -9.02 20.08 4.06
C GLN A 12 -7.63 20.71 4.07
N GLU A 13 -6.82 20.44 5.10
CA GLU A 13 -5.43 20.91 5.18
C GLU A 13 -4.63 20.36 3.98
N ALA A 14 -4.73 19.07 3.68
CA ALA A 14 -4.06 18.47 2.53
C ALA A 14 -4.50 19.08 1.20
N ILE A 15 -5.79 19.39 1.03
CA ILE A 15 -6.31 20.11 -0.14
C ILE A 15 -5.74 21.54 -0.20
N GLY A 16 -5.77 22.28 0.92
CA GLY A 16 -5.42 23.69 0.98
C GLY A 16 -3.95 23.98 0.68
N VAL A 17 -3.03 23.05 1.02
CA VAL A 17 -1.60 23.19 0.71
C VAL A 17 -1.33 23.26 -0.80
N HIS A 18 -2.14 22.58 -1.61
CA HIS A 18 -1.88 22.39 -3.04
C HIS A 18 -2.96 22.98 -3.96
N SER A 19 -4.01 23.58 -3.39
CA SER A 19 -5.11 24.17 -4.18
C SER A 19 -5.42 25.60 -3.74
N LYS A 20 -6.06 26.36 -4.64
CA LYS A 20 -6.59 27.70 -4.36
C LYS A 20 -8.10 27.67 -4.16
N LEU A 21 -8.64 26.57 -3.66
CA LEU A 21 -10.06 26.44 -3.39
C LEU A 21 -10.48 27.30 -2.21
N ASP A 22 -11.67 27.88 -2.26
CA ASP A 22 -12.30 28.54 -1.11
C ASP A 22 -12.80 27.49 -0.10
N GLN A 23 -13.29 27.95 1.06
CA GLN A 23 -13.67 27.08 2.14
C GLN A 23 -14.84 26.15 1.81
N ASP A 24 -15.82 26.63 1.07
CA ASP A 24 -16.99 25.83 0.66
C ASP A 24 -16.58 24.76 -0.37
N GLN A 25 -15.71 25.12 -1.30
CA GLN A 25 -15.14 24.19 -2.27
C GLN A 25 -14.28 23.11 -1.60
N MET A 26 -13.46 23.49 -0.60
CA MET A 26 -12.67 22.53 0.17
C MET A 26 -13.57 21.56 0.96
N LEU A 27 -14.65 22.06 1.57
CA LEU A 27 -15.61 21.22 2.28
C LEU A 27 -16.29 20.23 1.33
N LYS A 28 -16.75 20.70 0.18
CA LYS A 28 -17.35 19.85 -0.87
C LYS A 28 -16.37 18.77 -1.32
N ARG A 29 -15.12 19.16 -1.61
CA ARG A 29 -14.07 18.21 -2.03
C ARG A 29 -13.76 17.19 -0.94
N THR A 30 -13.75 17.60 0.31
CA THR A 30 -13.58 16.69 1.46
C THR A 30 -14.67 15.62 1.50
N HIS A 31 -15.92 16.00 1.31
CA HIS A 31 -17.04 15.05 1.26
C HIS A 31 -16.94 14.09 0.06
N GLU A 32 -16.53 14.59 -1.10
CA GLU A 32 -16.26 13.74 -2.29
C GLU A 32 -15.16 12.70 -1.99
N LEU A 33 -14.07 13.12 -1.36
CA LEU A 33 -12.95 12.23 -1.02
C LEU A 33 -13.35 11.19 0.04
N LEU A 34 -14.11 11.57 1.06
CA LEU A 34 -14.64 10.62 2.04
C LEU A 34 -15.55 9.58 1.37
N ALA A 35 -16.46 10.02 0.50
CA ALA A 35 -17.33 9.13 -0.25
C ALA A 35 -16.53 8.19 -1.17
N LEU A 36 -15.50 8.70 -1.84
CA LEU A 36 -14.61 7.95 -2.73
C LEU A 36 -13.95 6.75 -2.01
N VAL A 37 -13.58 6.93 -0.74
CA VAL A 37 -12.96 5.86 0.07
C VAL A 37 -13.99 5.07 0.91
N GLY A 38 -15.29 5.32 0.73
CA GLY A 38 -16.36 4.62 1.43
C GLY A 38 -16.49 4.98 2.92
N ILE A 39 -16.16 6.23 3.28
CA ILE A 39 -16.40 6.80 4.62
C ILE A 39 -17.62 7.73 4.53
N PRO A 40 -18.65 7.55 5.39
CA PRO A 40 -19.80 8.45 5.42
C PRO A 40 -19.37 9.91 5.69
N THR A 41 -19.99 10.86 4.99
CA THR A 41 -19.59 12.29 5.04
C THR A 41 -19.86 12.94 6.39
N ASP A 42 -20.85 12.45 7.14
CA ASP A 42 -21.13 12.89 8.51
C ASP A 42 -19.99 12.59 9.49
N ARG A 43 -19.10 11.64 9.13
CA ARG A 43 -17.89 11.34 9.88
C ARG A 43 -16.78 12.38 9.73
N ALA A 44 -16.93 13.40 8.89
CA ALA A 44 -15.91 14.44 8.69
C ALA A 44 -15.49 15.14 10.02
N THR A 45 -16.39 15.22 11.00
CA THR A 45 -16.12 15.78 12.33
C THR A 45 -15.52 14.79 13.31
N SER A 46 -15.45 13.50 12.98
CA SER A 46 -14.87 12.48 13.85
C SER A 46 -13.36 12.63 13.99
N PHE A 47 -12.84 12.18 15.13
CA PHE A 47 -11.41 12.11 15.42
C PHE A 47 -10.85 10.73 15.08
N PRO A 48 -9.53 10.59 14.85
CA PRO A 48 -8.90 9.32 14.47
C PRO A 48 -9.13 8.16 15.46
N ASP A 49 -9.28 8.43 16.76
CA ASP A 49 -9.53 7.44 17.81
C ASP A 49 -10.95 6.86 17.77
N GLU A 50 -11.89 7.59 17.15
CA GLU A 50 -13.27 7.12 16.93
C GLU A 50 -13.39 6.18 15.71
N LEU A 51 -12.29 5.94 14.98
CA LEU A 51 -12.25 5.15 13.75
C LEU A 51 -11.53 3.81 13.93
N SER A 52 -12.00 2.77 13.26
CA SER A 52 -11.26 1.52 13.14
C SER A 52 -9.93 1.71 12.37
N GLY A 53 -9.00 0.75 12.49
CA GLY A 53 -7.74 0.77 11.74
C GLY A 53 -7.95 0.91 10.23
N GLY A 54 -8.88 0.15 9.66
CA GLY A 54 -9.22 0.22 8.24
C GLY A 54 -9.86 1.55 7.84
N GLN A 55 -10.69 2.15 8.71
CA GLN A 55 -11.24 3.48 8.46
C GLN A 55 -10.15 4.56 8.48
N ARG A 56 -9.22 4.51 9.44
CA ARG A 56 -8.06 5.41 9.47
C ARG A 56 -7.23 5.29 8.19
N GLN A 57 -7.00 4.07 7.71
CA GLN A 57 -6.28 3.83 6.45
C GLN A 57 -7.01 4.44 5.25
N ARG A 58 -8.34 4.29 5.17
CA ARG A 58 -9.16 4.92 4.12
C ARG A 58 -9.07 6.44 4.15
N VAL A 59 -9.05 7.06 5.33
CA VAL A 59 -8.86 8.52 5.47
C VAL A 59 -7.46 8.94 4.97
N MET A 60 -6.40 8.20 5.28
CA MET A 60 -5.06 8.47 4.75
C MET A 60 -5.01 8.36 3.23
N ILE A 61 -5.71 7.38 2.64
CA ILE A 61 -5.85 7.26 1.19
C ILE A 61 -6.60 8.49 0.64
N ALA A 62 -7.71 8.93 1.26
CA ALA A 62 -8.44 10.13 0.85
C ALA A 62 -7.54 11.39 0.85
N MET A 63 -6.71 11.55 1.88
CA MET A 63 -5.73 12.64 1.94
C MET A 63 -4.72 12.56 0.78
N ALA A 64 -4.19 11.38 0.47
CA ALA A 64 -3.28 11.18 -0.65
C ALA A 64 -3.95 11.48 -2.01
N MET A 65 -5.26 11.22 -2.13
CA MET A 65 -6.06 11.51 -3.34
C MET A 65 -6.47 12.98 -3.46
N SER A 66 -6.22 13.83 -2.44
CA SER A 66 -6.71 15.21 -2.40
C SER A 66 -6.30 16.05 -3.61
N CYS A 67 -5.11 15.79 -4.16
CA CYS A 67 -4.50 16.54 -5.26
C CYS A 67 -4.61 15.84 -6.63
N ASN A 68 -5.46 14.84 -6.79
CA ASN A 68 -5.60 14.04 -8.01
C ASN A 68 -4.24 13.58 -8.56
N PRO A 69 -3.48 12.78 -7.80
CA PRO A 69 -2.13 12.39 -8.17
C PRO A 69 -2.13 11.49 -9.41
N THR A 70 -1.10 11.62 -10.24
CA THR A 70 -0.81 10.68 -11.35
C THR A 70 -0.01 9.47 -10.87
N LEU A 71 0.65 9.58 -9.71
CA LEU A 71 1.41 8.53 -9.05
C LEU A 71 1.06 8.50 -7.55
N LEU A 72 0.62 7.34 -7.07
CA LEU A 72 0.45 7.06 -5.64
C LEU A 72 1.59 6.18 -5.14
N ILE A 73 2.26 6.60 -4.07
CA ILE A 73 3.23 5.77 -3.34
C ILE A 73 2.53 5.20 -2.10
N ALA A 74 2.35 3.90 -2.07
CA ALA A 74 1.72 3.17 -0.96
C ALA A 74 2.79 2.34 -0.23
N ASP A 75 3.27 2.87 0.89
CA ASP A 75 4.30 2.23 1.71
C ASP A 75 3.63 1.43 2.84
N GLU A 76 3.68 0.11 2.72
CA GLU A 76 3.05 -0.85 3.63
C GLU A 76 1.60 -0.51 4.02
N PRO A 77 0.69 -0.23 3.06
CA PRO A 77 -0.61 0.36 3.35
C PRO A 77 -1.57 -0.58 4.08
N THR A 78 -1.22 -1.84 4.26
CA THR A 78 -2.05 -2.85 4.93
C THR A 78 -1.43 -3.41 6.19
N THR A 79 -0.27 -2.90 6.61
CA THR A 79 0.39 -3.31 7.84
C THR A 79 -0.49 -3.06 9.07
N ALA A 80 -0.53 -4.02 9.98
CA ALA A 80 -1.36 -4.04 11.19
C ALA A 80 -2.89 -4.05 10.96
N LEU A 81 -3.35 -4.45 9.78
CA LEU A 81 -4.76 -4.73 9.50
C LEU A 81 -5.03 -6.24 9.50
N ASP A 82 -6.24 -6.62 9.90
CA ASP A 82 -6.66 -8.00 9.72
C ASP A 82 -6.86 -8.36 8.24
N VAL A 83 -6.83 -9.66 7.92
CA VAL A 83 -6.86 -10.16 6.53
C VAL A 83 -8.08 -9.67 5.74
N THR A 84 -9.24 -9.55 6.40
CA THR A 84 -10.47 -9.10 5.75
C THR A 84 -10.38 -7.62 5.38
N VAL A 85 -9.93 -6.78 6.32
CA VAL A 85 -9.76 -5.35 6.11
C VAL A 85 -8.62 -5.09 5.10
N GLN A 86 -7.52 -5.86 5.17
CA GLN A 86 -6.45 -5.81 4.17
C GLN A 86 -7.01 -6.01 2.76
N ALA A 87 -7.80 -7.07 2.53
CA ALA A 87 -8.40 -7.34 1.23
C ALA A 87 -9.31 -6.19 0.75
N GLN A 88 -10.04 -5.54 1.67
CA GLN A 88 -10.87 -4.37 1.33
C GLN A 88 -10.04 -3.15 0.93
N ILE A 89 -8.91 -2.89 1.61
CA ILE A 89 -8.01 -1.77 1.26
C ILE A 89 -7.33 -2.02 -0.10
N LEU A 90 -6.90 -3.26 -0.36
CA LEU A 90 -6.28 -3.61 -1.65
C LEU A 90 -7.25 -3.42 -2.82
N ARG A 91 -8.51 -3.87 -2.66
CA ARG A 91 -9.57 -3.63 -3.66
C ARG A 91 -9.82 -2.14 -3.88
N LEU A 92 -9.93 -1.36 -2.80
CA LEU A 92 -10.11 0.09 -2.90
C LEU A 92 -8.96 0.74 -3.71
N LEU A 93 -7.71 0.37 -3.45
CA LEU A 93 -6.55 0.91 -4.15
C LEU A 93 -6.54 0.53 -5.64
N ASP A 94 -6.91 -0.69 -5.99
CA ASP A 94 -7.02 -1.16 -7.37
C ASP A 94 -8.17 -0.47 -8.13
N ASP A 95 -9.32 -0.29 -7.48
CA ASP A 95 -10.45 0.47 -8.01
C ASP A 95 -10.05 1.93 -8.29
N LEU A 96 -9.36 2.58 -7.34
CA LEU A 96 -8.88 3.96 -7.49
C LEU A 96 -7.84 4.09 -8.60
N LYS A 97 -6.87 3.14 -8.69
CA LYS A 97 -5.88 3.08 -9.78
C LYS A 97 -6.58 3.07 -11.14
N THR A 98 -7.61 2.23 -11.26
CA THR A 98 -8.35 2.06 -12.52
C THR A 98 -9.22 3.28 -12.83
N GLN A 99 -10.03 3.76 -11.87
CA GLN A 99 -10.97 4.87 -12.06
C GLN A 99 -10.25 6.19 -12.38
N LEU A 100 -9.11 6.43 -11.74
CA LEU A 100 -8.36 7.68 -11.88
C LEU A 100 -7.21 7.57 -12.89
N ASN A 101 -7.04 6.42 -13.54
CA ASN A 101 -5.96 6.14 -14.49
C ASN A 101 -4.58 6.57 -13.96
N MET A 102 -4.29 6.21 -12.72
CA MET A 102 -3.04 6.56 -12.04
C MET A 102 -2.07 5.37 -11.97
N THR A 103 -0.79 5.66 -11.84
CA THR A 103 0.24 4.68 -11.53
C THR A 103 0.35 4.51 -10.02
N MET A 104 0.66 3.29 -9.55
CA MET A 104 0.89 3.03 -8.14
C MET A 104 2.25 2.36 -7.93
N LEU A 105 3.05 2.93 -7.03
CA LEU A 105 4.23 2.29 -6.46
C LEU A 105 3.85 1.69 -5.12
N PHE A 106 3.78 0.36 -5.06
CA PHE A 106 3.36 -0.37 -3.86
C PHE A 106 4.58 -1.00 -3.18
N ILE A 107 4.85 -0.63 -1.93
CA ILE A 107 5.95 -1.17 -1.13
C ILE A 107 5.37 -2.13 -0.10
N THR A 108 5.82 -3.37 -0.10
CA THR A 108 5.35 -4.40 0.82
C THR A 108 6.38 -5.53 0.97
N HIS A 109 6.29 -6.25 2.07
CA HIS A 109 7.01 -7.50 2.29
C HIS A 109 6.11 -8.74 2.06
N ASP A 110 4.84 -8.55 1.70
CA ASP A 110 3.86 -9.63 1.50
C ASP A 110 3.77 -10.02 0.01
N PHE A 111 4.30 -11.17 -0.35
CA PHE A 111 4.27 -11.70 -1.72
C PHE A 111 2.86 -12.07 -2.20
N GLY A 112 1.93 -12.38 -1.30
CA GLY A 112 0.54 -12.61 -1.66
C GLY A 112 -0.08 -11.34 -2.22
N VAL A 113 0.16 -10.21 -1.55
CA VAL A 113 -0.28 -8.90 -2.02
C VAL A 113 0.35 -8.54 -3.36
N VAL A 114 1.66 -8.75 -3.51
CA VAL A 114 2.36 -8.49 -4.79
C VAL A 114 1.74 -9.29 -5.94
N HIS A 115 1.45 -10.58 -5.71
CA HIS A 115 0.83 -11.44 -6.72
C HIS A 115 -0.53 -10.90 -7.20
N ASP A 116 -1.31 -10.33 -6.29
CA ASP A 116 -2.71 -9.95 -6.55
C ASP A 116 -2.86 -8.58 -7.24
N ILE A 117 -1.92 -7.63 -7.00
CA ILE A 117 -2.12 -6.24 -7.45
C ILE A 117 -1.03 -5.68 -8.36
N ALA A 118 0.16 -6.30 -8.41
CA ALA A 118 1.29 -5.74 -9.14
C ALA A 118 1.37 -6.28 -10.58
N ASP A 119 1.76 -5.41 -11.50
CA ASP A 119 2.10 -5.78 -12.88
C ASP A 119 3.59 -6.13 -12.99
N GLU A 120 4.43 -5.31 -12.35
CA GLU A 120 5.90 -5.46 -12.28
C GLU A 120 6.38 -5.47 -10.83
N VAL A 121 7.50 -6.13 -10.60
CA VAL A 121 8.14 -6.26 -9.28
C VAL A 121 9.60 -5.85 -9.35
N MET A 122 10.03 -5.09 -8.36
CA MET A 122 11.44 -4.85 -8.04
C MET A 122 11.74 -5.42 -6.66
N VAL A 123 12.68 -6.37 -6.59
CA VAL A 123 13.17 -6.92 -5.32
C VAL A 123 14.37 -6.13 -4.86
N MET A 124 14.32 -5.59 -3.65
CA MET A 124 15.41 -4.81 -3.07
C MET A 124 16.10 -5.57 -1.94
N PHE A 125 17.42 -5.49 -1.91
CA PHE A 125 18.25 -6.02 -0.82
C PHE A 125 19.41 -5.08 -0.52
N LYS A 126 19.62 -4.75 0.75
CA LYS A 126 20.68 -3.82 1.21
C LYS A 126 20.73 -2.51 0.41
N GLY A 127 19.55 -1.95 0.07
CA GLY A 127 19.43 -0.67 -0.66
C GLY A 127 19.64 -0.76 -2.17
N GLN A 128 19.82 -1.96 -2.73
CA GLN A 128 19.99 -2.19 -4.17
C GLN A 128 18.85 -2.99 -4.75
N VAL A 129 18.45 -2.71 -6.00
CA VAL A 129 17.54 -3.55 -6.76
C VAL A 129 18.34 -4.76 -7.25
N VAL A 130 17.96 -5.94 -6.79
CA VAL A 130 18.67 -7.20 -7.08
C VAL A 130 17.97 -8.05 -8.14
N GLU A 131 16.67 -7.85 -8.32
CA GLU A 131 15.88 -8.49 -9.37
C GLU A 131 14.70 -7.61 -9.75
N GLN A 132 14.35 -7.59 -11.05
CA GLN A 132 13.21 -6.83 -11.57
C GLN A 132 12.58 -7.58 -12.75
N GLY A 133 11.26 -7.48 -12.89
CA GLY A 133 10.53 -8.05 -14.02
C GLY A 133 9.03 -8.13 -13.76
N SER A 134 8.31 -8.78 -14.68
CA SER A 134 6.88 -9.03 -14.45
C SER A 134 6.66 -9.92 -13.22
N VAL A 135 5.52 -9.72 -12.54
CA VAL A 135 5.13 -10.54 -11.37
C VAL A 135 5.27 -12.03 -11.69
N LYS A 136 4.73 -12.44 -12.82
CA LYS A 136 4.78 -13.85 -13.26
C LYS A 136 6.23 -14.37 -13.36
N GLN A 137 7.14 -13.58 -13.94
CA GLN A 137 8.52 -13.99 -14.11
C GLN A 137 9.25 -14.09 -12.76
N VAL A 138 9.18 -13.04 -11.95
CA VAL A 138 9.92 -12.97 -10.69
C VAL A 138 9.41 -13.98 -9.66
N LEU A 139 8.09 -14.18 -9.58
CA LEU A 139 7.50 -15.12 -8.61
C LEU A 139 7.59 -16.59 -9.05
N SER A 140 7.49 -16.88 -10.37
CA SER A 140 7.51 -18.28 -10.85
C SER A 140 8.91 -18.79 -11.20
N ASN A 141 9.82 -17.91 -11.62
CA ASN A 141 11.18 -18.26 -12.04
C ASN A 141 12.21 -17.24 -11.57
N PRO A 142 12.35 -17.01 -10.25
CA PRO A 142 13.31 -16.08 -9.69
C PRO A 142 14.74 -16.46 -10.10
N GLN A 143 15.55 -15.47 -10.47
CA GLN A 143 16.95 -15.71 -10.85
C GLN A 143 17.89 -15.41 -9.69
N HIS A 144 17.64 -14.32 -8.94
CA HIS A 144 18.53 -13.90 -7.89
C HIS A 144 18.44 -14.78 -6.64
N PRO A 145 19.57 -15.16 -5.99
CA PRO A 145 19.58 -16.02 -4.81
C PRO A 145 18.74 -15.49 -3.66
N TYR A 146 18.72 -14.16 -3.44
CA TYR A 146 17.90 -13.54 -2.39
C TYR A 146 16.40 -13.70 -2.66
N THR A 147 15.95 -13.45 -3.90
CA THR A 147 14.54 -13.64 -4.29
C THR A 147 14.10 -15.09 -4.09
N LYS A 148 14.95 -16.05 -4.50
CA LYS A 148 14.71 -17.49 -4.24
C LYS A 148 14.58 -17.79 -2.75
N ALA A 149 15.45 -17.21 -1.92
CA ALA A 149 15.41 -17.40 -0.47
C ALA A 149 14.13 -16.82 0.13
N LEU A 150 13.75 -15.60 -0.25
CA LEU A 150 12.51 -14.94 0.20
C LEU A 150 11.27 -15.77 -0.16
N LEU A 151 11.11 -16.19 -1.42
CA LEU A 151 9.98 -16.99 -1.88
C LEU A 151 9.91 -18.37 -1.20
N ASN A 152 11.07 -18.91 -0.80
CA ASN A 152 11.12 -20.15 -0.02
C ASN A 152 10.65 -19.99 1.43
N CYS A 153 10.61 -18.77 1.97
CA CYS A 153 10.08 -18.45 3.30
C CYS A 153 8.56 -18.21 3.29
N VAL A 154 7.92 -18.08 2.11
CA VAL A 154 6.47 -17.92 2.01
C VAL A 154 5.79 -19.25 2.34
N PRO A 155 4.84 -19.28 3.31
CA PRO A 155 4.08 -20.49 3.63
C PRO A 155 3.30 -21.00 2.42
N ASP A 156 3.33 -22.30 2.17
CA ASP A 156 2.42 -22.89 1.19
C ASP A 156 1.00 -22.94 1.77
N ALA A 157 0.00 -22.49 1.01
CA ALA A 157 -1.41 -22.54 1.39
C ALA A 157 -1.89 -23.95 1.78
N LYS A 158 -1.18 -25.00 1.35
CA LYS A 158 -1.47 -26.40 1.70
C LYS A 158 -0.72 -26.90 2.94
N GLY A 159 0.07 -26.05 3.60
CA GLY A 159 0.79 -26.39 4.84
C GLY A 159 1.84 -27.49 4.72
N LYS A 160 2.23 -27.89 3.49
CA LYS A 160 3.14 -29.02 3.24
C LYS A 160 4.62 -28.62 3.18
N LYS A 161 4.93 -27.32 3.05
CA LYS A 161 6.31 -26.85 2.93
C LYS A 161 6.86 -26.46 4.27
N ALA A 162 7.93 -27.15 4.73
CA ALA A 162 8.66 -26.72 5.91
C ALA A 162 9.29 -25.34 5.67
N LEU A 163 8.96 -24.37 6.51
CA LEU A 163 9.56 -23.03 6.46
C LEU A 163 11.05 -23.14 6.77
N LYS A 164 11.90 -22.64 5.88
CA LYS A 164 13.34 -22.56 6.10
C LYS A 164 13.70 -21.09 6.27
N PRO A 165 14.26 -20.69 7.42
CA PRO A 165 14.73 -19.32 7.61
C PRO A 165 15.84 -19.01 6.60
N ILE A 166 15.98 -17.74 6.24
CA ILE A 166 17.05 -17.29 5.34
C ILE A 166 18.38 -17.40 6.07
N ASP A 167 19.30 -18.20 5.52
CA ASP A 167 20.70 -18.25 5.96
C ASP A 167 21.47 -17.10 5.29
N TYR A 168 21.54 -15.96 5.98
CA TYR A 168 22.22 -14.78 5.46
C TYR A 168 23.72 -14.97 5.23
N LEU A 169 24.38 -15.84 6.02
CA LEU A 169 25.81 -16.14 5.82
C LEU A 169 26.05 -16.91 4.53
N LYS A 170 25.18 -17.86 4.23
CA LYS A 170 25.21 -18.60 2.96
C LYS A 170 24.85 -17.69 1.77
N LEU A 171 23.87 -16.81 1.98
CA LEU A 171 23.44 -15.86 0.96
C LEU A 171 24.56 -14.87 0.61
N ASP A 172 25.25 -14.29 1.60
CA ASP A 172 26.35 -13.34 1.39
C ASP A 172 27.52 -14.00 0.61
N LYS A 173 27.82 -15.29 0.89
CA LYS A 173 28.82 -16.05 0.11
C LYS A 173 28.40 -16.28 -1.33
N LEU A 174 27.13 -16.57 -1.59
CA LEU A 174 26.58 -16.75 -2.94
C LEU A 174 26.60 -15.43 -3.72
N MET A 175 26.32 -14.32 -3.06
CA MET A 175 26.32 -12.98 -3.68
C MET A 175 27.74 -12.46 -3.95
N ALA A 176 28.72 -12.82 -3.15
CA ALA A 176 30.14 -12.47 -3.38
C ALA A 176 30.76 -13.24 -4.57
N ALA A 177 30.07 -14.27 -5.07
CA ALA A 177 30.49 -15.09 -6.20
C ALA A 177 29.80 -14.71 -7.54
N LEU A 178 28.88 -13.73 -7.50
CA LEU A 178 28.20 -13.14 -8.66
C LEU A 178 28.88 -11.85 -9.10
#